data_ea338c2767e33517d0bbfa1e02866cc7
#
_entry.id   ea338c2767e33517d0bbfa1e02866cc7
#
_cell.length_a   1.000
_cell.length_b   1.000
_cell.length_c   1.000
_cell.angle_alpha   90.00
_cell.angle_beta   90.00
_cell.angle_gamma   90.00
#
_symmetry.space_group_name_H-M   'P 1'
#
loop_
_entity.id
_entity.type
_entity.pdbx_description
1 polymer ?
#
loop_
_entity_poly.entity_id
_entity_poly.type
_entity_poly.pdbx_seq_one_letter_code
_entity_poly.pdbx_strand_id
1 'polypeptide(L)'
;MTTPIRRIIIIDDHDAIRRGVRQLLESKPYYEVVGEAADGRSGLEVARATRPDIAILDYSIPELNGLDLAHALKREFPRIEILLYTMHDREEIIIEVLRAGVRGFVLKSDAEKHLLAALDALSIRRPYFSGAISDTLLDQFLDSKPHPLASSLTHREREVVQQVAEGRINKEIAQRLNISVKTVETHRASAMRKLKLRTTADLVRYAVRNQLIQA
;
A
#
# COMPACT_ATOMS: atom_id res chain seq x y z
N MET A 1 -11.79 -13.33 30.24
CA MET A 1 -10.54 -12.70 29.76
C MET A 1 -10.96 -11.57 28.82
N THR A 2 -10.66 -10.35 29.14
CA THR A 2 -10.95 -9.19 28.26
C THR A 2 -10.02 -9.25 27.04
N THR A 3 -10.59 -9.31 25.84
CA THR A 3 -9.82 -9.20 24.61
C THR A 3 -9.10 -7.87 24.59
N PRO A 4 -7.77 -7.81 24.38
CA PRO A 4 -7.05 -6.54 24.35
C PRO A 4 -7.55 -5.68 23.19
N ILE A 5 -7.76 -4.39 23.45
CA ILE A 5 -8.15 -3.42 22.42
C ILE A 5 -7.03 -3.34 21.38
N ARG A 6 -7.37 -3.42 20.10
CA ARG A 6 -6.45 -3.25 18.97
C ARG A 6 -6.57 -1.83 18.42
N ARG A 7 -5.46 -1.14 18.38
CA ARG A 7 -5.36 0.22 17.88
C ARG A 7 -5.15 0.19 16.37
N ILE A 8 -6.05 0.78 15.61
CA ILE A 8 -6.10 0.69 14.15
C ILE A 8 -5.95 2.08 13.55
N ILE A 9 -5.17 2.21 12.48
CA ILE A 9 -5.18 3.37 11.59
C ILE A 9 -5.75 2.98 10.23
N ILE A 10 -6.43 3.95 9.58
CA ILE A 10 -7.03 3.76 8.25
C ILE A 10 -6.40 4.76 7.30
N ILE A 11 -5.82 4.27 6.19
CA ILE A 11 -5.13 5.10 5.20
C ILE A 11 -5.71 4.79 3.81
N ASP A 12 -6.53 5.69 3.31
CA ASP A 12 -7.28 5.57 2.06
C ASP A 12 -7.63 6.98 1.58
N ASP A 13 -7.51 7.30 0.32
CA ASP A 13 -7.85 8.64 -0.19
C ASP A 13 -9.36 8.85 -0.38
N HIS A 14 -10.15 7.76 -0.34
CA HIS A 14 -11.61 7.81 -0.43
C HIS A 14 -12.26 8.03 0.94
N ASP A 15 -12.75 9.23 1.19
CA ASP A 15 -13.40 9.60 2.45
C ASP A 15 -14.60 8.71 2.81
N ALA A 16 -15.40 8.30 1.81
CA ALA A 16 -16.54 7.40 2.03
C ALA A 16 -16.10 6.01 2.55
N ILE A 17 -14.98 5.49 2.04
CA ILE A 17 -14.41 4.21 2.49
C ILE A 17 -13.89 4.34 3.92
N ARG A 18 -13.11 5.40 4.23
CA ARG A 18 -12.61 5.61 5.59
C ARG A 18 -13.74 5.67 6.59
N ARG A 19 -14.80 6.46 6.30
CA ARG A 19 -16.00 6.54 7.17
C ARG A 19 -16.69 5.20 7.35
N GLY A 20 -16.90 4.43 6.28
CA GLY A 20 -17.53 3.12 6.34
C GLY A 20 -16.73 2.13 7.19
N VAL A 21 -15.41 2.07 6.96
CA VAL A 21 -14.51 1.22 7.75
C VAL A 21 -14.50 1.63 9.22
N ARG A 22 -14.40 2.95 9.52
CA ARG A 22 -14.49 3.46 10.88
C ARG A 22 -15.78 3.01 11.57
N GLN A 23 -16.93 3.27 10.95
CA GLN A 23 -18.24 2.91 11.51
C GLN A 23 -18.34 1.40 11.79
N LEU A 24 -17.82 0.57 10.88
CA LEU A 24 -17.78 -0.88 11.06
C LEU A 24 -16.92 -1.26 12.29
N LEU A 25 -15.75 -0.66 12.45
CA LEU A 25 -14.84 -0.95 13.56
C LEU A 25 -15.38 -0.44 14.91
N GLU A 26 -15.98 0.74 14.94
CA GLU A 26 -16.59 1.32 16.16
C GLU A 26 -17.78 0.49 16.67
N SER A 27 -18.38 -0.36 15.82
CA SER A 27 -19.39 -1.34 16.25
C SER A 27 -18.80 -2.49 17.08
N LYS A 28 -17.47 -2.62 17.17
CA LYS A 28 -16.77 -3.70 17.88
C LYS A 28 -15.98 -3.16 19.07
N PRO A 29 -16.24 -3.61 20.30
CA PRO A 29 -15.64 -3.05 21.50
C PRO A 29 -14.14 -3.32 21.67
N TYR A 30 -13.56 -4.17 20.80
CA TYR A 30 -12.14 -4.54 20.83
C TYR A 30 -11.31 -3.90 19.72
N TYR A 31 -11.90 -3.01 18.91
CA TYR A 31 -11.19 -2.18 17.95
C TYR A 31 -11.31 -0.70 18.30
N GLU A 32 -10.20 0.02 18.19
CA GLU A 32 -10.12 1.47 18.37
C GLU A 32 -9.45 2.09 17.15
N VAL A 33 -10.15 2.95 16.42
CA VAL A 33 -9.56 3.73 15.33
C VAL A 33 -8.84 4.93 15.95
N VAL A 34 -7.51 4.86 15.98
CA VAL A 34 -6.64 5.86 16.61
C VAL A 34 -6.14 6.93 15.64
N GLY A 35 -6.42 6.80 14.36
CA GLY A 35 -6.08 7.82 13.36
C GLY A 35 -6.49 7.44 11.95
N GLU A 36 -6.55 8.46 11.09
CA GLU A 36 -6.85 8.34 9.67
C GLU A 36 -5.93 9.25 8.85
N ALA A 37 -5.72 8.85 7.59
CA ALA A 37 -5.02 9.67 6.62
C ALA A 37 -5.57 9.44 5.21
N ALA A 38 -5.45 10.46 4.34
CA ALA A 38 -5.87 10.41 2.95
C ALA A 38 -4.70 10.19 1.98
N ASP A 39 -3.47 10.13 2.48
CA ASP A 39 -2.26 9.91 1.70
C ASP A 39 -1.22 9.16 2.51
N GLY A 40 -0.23 8.59 1.83
CA GLY A 40 0.76 7.74 2.47
C GLY A 40 1.75 8.48 3.38
N ARG A 41 2.06 9.76 3.12
CA ARG A 41 2.95 10.54 3.99
C ARG A 41 2.28 10.86 5.31
N SER A 42 1.08 11.43 5.25
CA SER A 42 0.27 11.68 6.44
C SER A 42 0.01 10.38 7.20
N GLY A 43 -0.20 9.27 6.49
CA GLY A 43 -0.36 7.94 7.09
C GLY A 43 0.84 7.50 7.92
N LEU A 44 2.06 7.74 7.42
CA LEU A 44 3.28 7.43 8.17
C LEU A 44 3.43 8.32 9.41
N GLU A 45 3.07 9.61 9.32
CA GLU A 45 3.08 10.54 10.47
C GLU A 45 2.05 10.14 11.53
N VAL A 46 0.83 9.78 11.11
CA VAL A 46 -0.21 9.25 12.00
C VAL A 46 0.27 7.98 12.71
N ALA A 47 0.92 7.07 12.00
CA ALA A 47 1.47 5.86 12.61
C ALA A 47 2.54 6.17 13.67
N ARG A 48 3.40 7.16 13.43
CA ARG A 48 4.42 7.63 14.41
C ARG A 48 3.79 8.21 15.66
N ALA A 49 2.75 9.02 15.49
CA ALA A 49 2.06 9.67 16.61
C ALA A 49 1.24 8.67 17.43
N THR A 50 0.60 7.70 16.78
CA THR A 50 -0.38 6.83 17.43
C THR A 50 0.16 5.45 17.79
N ARG A 51 1.23 4.97 17.14
CA ARG A 51 1.80 3.62 17.31
C ARG A 51 0.73 2.52 17.25
N PRO A 52 0.09 2.33 16.11
CA PRO A 52 -1.01 1.39 15.96
C PRO A 52 -0.53 -0.07 15.99
N ASP A 53 -1.45 -0.99 16.33
CA ASP A 53 -1.23 -2.42 16.20
C ASP A 53 -1.43 -2.89 14.75
N ILE A 54 -2.43 -2.30 14.07
CA ILE A 54 -2.83 -2.67 12.71
C ILE A 54 -2.98 -1.40 11.86
N ALA A 55 -2.49 -1.45 10.63
CA ALA A 55 -2.75 -0.44 9.61
C ALA A 55 -3.60 -1.03 8.48
N ILE A 56 -4.74 -0.41 8.18
CA ILE A 56 -5.54 -0.69 6.99
C ILE A 56 -5.08 0.29 5.92
N LEU A 57 -4.57 -0.22 4.80
CA LEU A 57 -4.01 0.57 3.72
C LEU A 57 -4.74 0.32 2.40
N ASP A 58 -5.06 1.35 1.66
CA ASP A 58 -5.26 1.19 0.22
C ASP A 58 -3.91 1.14 -0.51
N TYR A 59 -3.87 0.49 -1.66
CA TYR A 59 -2.69 0.41 -2.51
C TYR A 59 -2.44 1.73 -3.25
N SER A 60 -3.49 2.31 -3.85
CA SER A 60 -3.40 3.51 -4.70
C SER A 60 -3.70 4.79 -3.92
N ILE A 61 -2.82 5.17 -3.02
CA ILE A 61 -2.91 6.43 -2.28
C ILE A 61 -1.87 7.45 -2.77
N PRO A 62 -2.18 8.75 -2.68
CA PRO A 62 -1.28 9.82 -3.09
C PRO A 62 0.02 9.87 -2.26
N GLU A 63 1.00 10.61 -2.76
CA GLU A 63 2.28 10.94 -2.12
C GLU A 63 3.23 9.75 -1.95
N LEU A 64 2.79 8.71 -1.29
CA LEU A 64 3.51 7.47 -1.03
C LEU A 64 2.51 6.33 -1.16
N ASN A 65 2.60 5.53 -2.22
CA ASN A 65 1.67 4.43 -2.47
C ASN A 65 1.69 3.38 -1.35
N GLY A 66 0.63 2.56 -1.29
CA GLY A 66 0.44 1.60 -0.22
C GLY A 66 1.56 0.57 -0.06
N LEU A 67 2.22 0.16 -1.16
CA LEU A 67 3.36 -0.75 -1.09
C LEU A 67 4.58 -0.10 -0.42
N ASP A 68 4.92 1.11 -0.85
CA ASP A 68 6.05 1.86 -0.30
C ASP A 68 5.80 2.29 1.15
N LEU A 69 4.54 2.62 1.47
CA LEU A 69 4.11 2.85 2.85
C LEU A 69 4.22 1.59 3.70
N ALA A 70 3.80 0.43 3.19
CA ALA A 70 3.93 -0.85 3.90
C ALA A 70 5.40 -1.16 4.22
N HIS A 71 6.31 -0.96 3.28
CA HIS A 71 7.75 -1.09 3.52
C HIS A 71 8.25 -0.12 4.60
N ALA A 72 7.83 1.15 4.56
CA ALA A 72 8.20 2.15 5.55
C ALA A 72 7.69 1.79 6.95
N LEU A 73 6.42 1.39 7.06
CA LEU A 73 5.80 0.97 8.31
C LEU A 73 6.48 -0.27 8.90
N LYS A 74 6.74 -1.31 8.10
CA LYS A 74 7.42 -2.53 8.59
C LYS A 74 8.84 -2.26 9.06
N ARG A 75 9.57 -1.34 8.41
CA ARG A 75 10.92 -0.95 8.82
C ARG A 75 10.91 -0.19 10.14
N GLU A 76 9.95 0.74 10.34
CA GLU A 76 9.88 1.59 11.52
C GLU A 76 9.15 0.91 12.70
N PHE A 77 8.15 0.10 12.37
CA PHE A 77 7.32 -0.64 13.33
C PHE A 77 7.30 -2.15 12.98
N PRO A 78 8.34 -2.93 13.31
CA PRO A 78 8.44 -4.33 12.87
C PRO A 78 7.28 -5.24 13.32
N ARG A 79 6.55 -4.83 14.37
CA ARG A 79 5.44 -5.61 14.94
C ARG A 79 4.07 -5.22 14.40
N ILE A 80 3.98 -4.12 13.63
CA ILE A 80 2.71 -3.69 13.04
C ILE A 80 2.17 -4.77 12.09
N GLU A 81 0.89 -5.07 12.20
CA GLU A 81 0.21 -5.87 11.17
C GLU A 81 -0.37 -4.93 10.11
N ILE A 82 -0.31 -5.35 8.87
CA ILE A 82 -0.79 -4.56 7.74
C ILE A 82 -1.85 -5.36 7.00
N LEU A 83 -3.01 -4.73 6.82
CA LEU A 83 -4.10 -5.18 5.97
C LEU A 83 -4.16 -4.30 4.74
N LEU A 84 -3.89 -4.85 3.58
CA LEU A 84 -4.20 -4.18 2.33
C LEU A 84 -5.68 -4.34 2.03
N TYR A 85 -6.39 -3.19 1.91
CA TYR A 85 -7.82 -3.12 1.58
C TYR A 85 -7.99 -2.28 0.33
N THR A 86 -8.11 -2.93 -0.83
CA THR A 86 -7.95 -2.27 -2.12
C THR A 86 -8.91 -2.79 -3.18
N MET A 87 -9.10 -2.01 -4.26
CA MET A 87 -9.85 -2.46 -5.46
C MET A 87 -8.98 -3.33 -6.39
N HIS A 88 -7.70 -3.49 -6.10
CA HIS A 88 -6.74 -4.10 -7.02
C HIS A 88 -6.52 -5.58 -6.69
N ASP A 89 -6.77 -6.44 -7.68
CA ASP A 89 -6.66 -7.90 -7.61
C ASP A 89 -5.51 -8.47 -8.46
N ARG A 90 -4.65 -7.59 -9.02
CA ARG A 90 -3.56 -8.00 -9.89
C ARG A 90 -2.52 -8.82 -9.13
N GLU A 91 -2.16 -9.94 -9.71
CA GLU A 91 -1.20 -10.90 -9.17
C GLU A 91 0.15 -10.26 -8.79
N GLU A 92 0.67 -9.38 -9.67
CA GLU A 92 1.95 -8.72 -9.45
C GLU A 92 1.93 -7.85 -8.17
N ILE A 93 0.80 -7.15 -7.92
CA ILE A 93 0.61 -6.33 -6.72
C ILE A 93 0.59 -7.22 -5.47
N ILE A 94 -0.15 -8.32 -5.54
CA ILE A 94 -0.27 -9.28 -4.43
C ILE A 94 1.12 -9.78 -4.03
N ILE A 95 1.93 -10.19 -5.00
CA ILE A 95 3.28 -10.73 -4.77
C ILE A 95 4.21 -9.67 -4.16
N GLU A 96 4.20 -8.43 -4.70
CA GLU A 96 5.04 -7.35 -4.17
C GLU A 96 4.67 -7.00 -2.72
N VAL A 97 3.38 -6.93 -2.43
CA VAL A 97 2.85 -6.61 -1.11
C VAL A 97 3.18 -7.70 -0.07
N LEU A 98 3.10 -8.97 -0.47
CA LEU A 98 3.53 -10.08 0.38
C LEU A 98 5.03 -10.04 0.70
N ARG A 99 5.86 -9.70 -0.29
CA ARG A 99 7.31 -9.52 -0.10
C ARG A 99 7.63 -8.35 0.82
N ALA A 100 6.77 -7.32 0.86
CA ALA A 100 6.84 -6.23 1.83
C ALA A 100 6.47 -6.65 3.26
N GLY A 101 6.05 -7.92 3.46
CA GLY A 101 5.67 -8.45 4.77
C GLY A 101 4.23 -8.13 5.18
N VAL A 102 3.38 -7.75 4.24
CA VAL A 102 1.94 -7.60 4.47
C VAL A 102 1.34 -8.99 4.63
N ARG A 103 0.48 -9.16 5.62
CA ARG A 103 -0.10 -10.46 5.99
C ARG A 103 -1.62 -10.50 5.90
N GLY A 104 -2.24 -9.37 5.56
CA GLY A 104 -3.68 -9.28 5.31
C GLY A 104 -3.95 -8.67 3.94
N PHE A 105 -4.84 -9.29 3.17
CA PHE A 105 -5.28 -8.78 1.89
C PHE A 105 -6.77 -9.05 1.69
N VAL A 106 -7.54 -7.99 1.46
CA VAL A 106 -8.98 -8.03 1.21
C VAL A 106 -9.32 -7.05 0.09
N LEU A 107 -10.14 -7.47 -0.84
CA LEU A 107 -10.66 -6.59 -1.89
C LEU A 107 -11.79 -5.73 -1.33
N LYS A 108 -11.85 -4.46 -1.74
CA LYS A 108 -12.96 -3.55 -1.40
C LYS A 108 -14.30 -4.01 -1.98
N SER A 109 -14.28 -4.89 -2.98
CA SER A 109 -15.46 -5.57 -3.53
C SER A 109 -15.97 -6.73 -2.66
N ASP A 110 -15.14 -7.23 -1.73
CA ASP A 110 -15.52 -8.31 -0.84
C ASP A 110 -16.53 -7.81 0.21
N ALA A 111 -17.32 -8.74 0.76
CA ALA A 111 -18.26 -8.39 1.81
C ALA A 111 -17.54 -7.92 3.09
N GLU A 112 -18.15 -7.02 3.85
CA GLU A 112 -17.63 -6.48 5.12
C GLU A 112 -17.15 -7.56 6.11
N LYS A 113 -17.76 -8.74 6.07
CA LYS A 113 -17.35 -9.89 6.89
C LYS A 113 -15.89 -10.31 6.65
N HIS A 114 -15.35 -10.12 5.42
CA HIS A 114 -13.97 -10.43 5.10
C HIS A 114 -13.00 -9.43 5.72
N LEU A 115 -13.37 -8.14 5.78
CA LEU A 115 -12.60 -7.12 6.47
C LEU A 115 -12.47 -7.44 7.98
N LEU A 116 -13.59 -7.75 8.64
CA LEU A 116 -13.58 -8.12 10.06
C LEU A 116 -12.78 -9.41 10.29
N ALA A 117 -13.01 -10.46 9.48
CA ALA A 117 -12.28 -11.72 9.60
C ALA A 117 -10.75 -11.53 9.41
N ALA A 118 -10.36 -10.65 8.51
CA ALA A 118 -8.95 -10.30 8.32
C ALA A 118 -8.35 -9.62 9.56
N LEU A 119 -9.06 -8.67 10.15
CA LEU A 119 -8.62 -7.97 11.36
C LEU A 119 -8.55 -8.91 12.56
N ASP A 120 -9.53 -9.81 12.71
CA ASP A 120 -9.53 -10.84 13.76
C ASP A 120 -8.31 -11.77 13.61
N ALA A 121 -8.01 -12.23 12.39
CA ALA A 121 -6.84 -13.06 12.11
C ALA A 121 -5.53 -12.31 12.40
N LEU A 122 -5.38 -11.07 11.92
CA LEU A 122 -4.20 -10.25 12.15
C LEU A 122 -4.00 -9.91 13.64
N SER A 123 -5.08 -9.74 14.40
CA SER A 123 -5.04 -9.50 15.85
C SER A 123 -4.34 -10.63 16.62
N ILE A 124 -4.38 -11.83 16.10
CA ILE A 124 -3.68 -13.01 16.63
C ILE A 124 -2.47 -13.40 15.76
N ARG A 125 -2.01 -12.49 14.93
CA ARG A 125 -0.86 -12.65 14.03
C ARG A 125 -0.98 -13.80 13.04
N ARG A 126 -2.19 -14.11 12.60
CA ARG A 126 -2.45 -15.07 11.50
C ARG A 126 -2.64 -14.30 10.20
N PRO A 127 -2.09 -14.77 9.09
CA PRO A 127 -2.35 -14.16 7.79
C PRO A 127 -3.80 -14.39 7.37
N TYR A 128 -4.33 -13.47 6.57
CA TYR A 128 -5.65 -13.58 5.97
C TYR A 128 -5.62 -13.08 4.53
N PHE A 129 -6.12 -13.89 3.62
CA PHE A 129 -6.27 -13.55 2.21
C PHE A 129 -7.70 -13.94 1.80
N SER A 130 -8.44 -13.00 1.20
CA SER A 130 -9.77 -13.33 0.68
C SER A 130 -9.69 -14.34 -0.48
N GLY A 131 -10.78 -15.04 -0.78
CA GLY A 131 -10.79 -16.24 -1.64
C GLY A 131 -10.04 -16.08 -2.96
N ALA A 132 -10.35 -15.04 -3.77
CA ALA A 132 -9.69 -14.82 -5.05
C ALA A 132 -8.15 -14.67 -4.93
N ILE A 133 -7.69 -14.06 -3.83
CA ILE A 133 -6.26 -13.87 -3.55
C ILE A 133 -5.60 -15.19 -3.15
N SER A 134 -6.32 -16.02 -2.38
CA SER A 134 -5.81 -17.34 -1.99
C SER A 134 -5.60 -18.25 -3.19
N ASP A 135 -6.50 -18.21 -4.17
CA ASP A 135 -6.39 -18.98 -5.40
C ASP A 135 -5.17 -18.53 -6.21
N THR A 136 -4.97 -17.21 -6.39
CA THR A 136 -3.79 -16.64 -7.05
C THR A 136 -2.49 -17.09 -6.38
N LEU A 137 -2.44 -17.09 -5.04
CA LEU A 137 -1.25 -17.53 -4.30
C LEU A 137 -0.99 -19.03 -4.44
N LEU A 138 -2.05 -19.83 -4.48
CA LEU A 138 -1.93 -21.27 -4.70
C LEU A 138 -1.37 -21.58 -6.10
N ASP A 139 -1.92 -20.94 -7.11
CA ASP A 139 -1.46 -21.08 -8.50
C ASP A 139 0.03 -20.71 -8.65
N GLN A 140 0.44 -19.61 -8.03
CA GLN A 140 1.85 -19.20 -7.98
C GLN A 140 2.76 -20.22 -7.28
N PHE A 141 2.29 -20.84 -6.21
CA PHE A 141 3.05 -21.86 -5.49
C PHE A 141 3.18 -23.14 -6.30
N LEU A 142 2.14 -23.51 -7.06
CA LEU A 142 2.12 -24.69 -7.92
C LEU A 142 2.94 -24.48 -9.21
N ASP A 143 2.92 -23.27 -9.77
CA ASP A 143 3.57 -22.95 -11.04
C ASP A 143 5.07 -22.65 -10.88
N SER A 144 5.79 -23.11 -9.96
CA SER A 144 7.26 -23.14 -9.76
C SER A 144 8.15 -22.30 -10.71
N LYS A 145 7.59 -21.44 -11.55
CA LYS A 145 8.30 -20.54 -12.45
C LYS A 145 8.61 -19.23 -11.73
N PRO A 146 9.88 -18.81 -11.70
CA PRO A 146 10.21 -17.49 -11.22
C PRO A 146 9.49 -16.46 -12.13
N HIS A 147 8.42 -15.86 -11.62
CA HIS A 147 7.77 -14.76 -12.32
C HIS A 147 8.77 -13.61 -12.44
N PRO A 148 9.03 -13.10 -13.66
CA PRO A 148 9.86 -11.92 -13.81
C PRO A 148 9.16 -10.80 -13.02
N LEU A 149 9.88 -10.19 -12.10
CA LEU A 149 9.42 -9.07 -11.29
C LEU A 149 8.74 -8.03 -12.20
N ALA A 150 7.45 -7.80 -12.01
CA ALA A 150 6.64 -6.94 -12.86
C ALA A 150 7.14 -5.49 -12.86
N SER A 151 7.83 -5.04 -11.81
CA SER A 151 8.54 -3.78 -11.86
C SER A 151 9.99 -3.95 -11.40
N SER A 152 10.91 -3.76 -12.34
CA SER A 152 12.34 -3.66 -12.03
C SER A 152 12.70 -2.33 -11.33
N LEU A 153 11.70 -1.56 -10.91
CA LEU A 153 11.91 -0.27 -10.24
C LEU A 153 12.31 -0.46 -8.79
N THR A 154 13.35 0.23 -8.37
CA THR A 154 13.66 0.37 -6.95
C THR A 154 12.59 1.22 -6.27
N HIS A 155 12.50 1.16 -4.94
CA HIS A 155 11.62 2.02 -4.15
C HIS A 155 11.74 3.51 -4.53
N ARG A 156 12.97 4.04 -4.63
CA ARG A 156 13.22 5.44 -5.04
C ARG A 156 12.80 5.76 -6.47
N GLU A 157 13.00 4.84 -7.40
CA GLU A 157 12.52 5.02 -8.77
C GLU A 157 11.00 5.02 -8.82
N ARG A 158 10.32 4.19 -8.04
CA ARG A 158 8.86 4.12 -7.95
C ARG A 158 8.29 5.42 -7.34
N GLU A 159 8.86 5.91 -6.24
CA GLU A 159 8.47 7.20 -5.66
C GLU A 159 8.59 8.34 -6.68
N VAL A 160 9.69 8.41 -7.41
CA VAL A 160 9.88 9.45 -8.44
C VAL A 160 8.88 9.30 -9.57
N VAL A 161 8.62 8.08 -10.04
CA VAL A 161 7.62 7.80 -11.09
C VAL A 161 6.23 8.23 -10.65
N GLN A 162 5.84 7.92 -9.42
CA GLN A 162 4.55 8.32 -8.85
C GLN A 162 4.43 9.85 -8.80
N GLN A 163 5.41 10.54 -8.24
CA GLN A 163 5.40 12.00 -8.12
C GLN A 163 5.36 12.73 -9.50
N VAL A 164 6.07 12.18 -10.50
CA VAL A 164 5.99 12.69 -11.88
C VAL A 164 4.59 12.48 -12.46
N ALA A 165 3.98 11.33 -12.20
CA ALA A 165 2.64 11.01 -12.68
C ALA A 165 1.55 11.83 -11.98
N GLU A 166 1.78 12.25 -10.74
CA GLU A 166 0.97 13.23 -10.00
C GLU A 166 1.16 14.68 -10.50
N GLY A 167 1.95 14.89 -11.57
CA GLY A 167 2.13 16.19 -12.23
C GLY A 167 3.23 17.07 -11.63
N ARG A 168 4.05 16.57 -10.71
CA ARG A 168 5.11 17.40 -10.06
C ARG A 168 6.34 17.54 -10.93
N ILE A 169 6.96 18.72 -10.85
CA ILE A 169 8.24 19.00 -11.48
C ILE A 169 9.42 18.50 -10.63
N ASN A 170 10.56 18.24 -11.25
CA ASN A 170 11.74 17.68 -10.56
C ASN A 170 12.17 18.47 -9.31
N LYS A 171 11.98 19.79 -9.29
CA LYS A 171 12.33 20.65 -8.15
C LYS A 171 11.42 20.36 -6.93
N GLU A 172 10.14 20.21 -7.15
CA GLU A 172 9.16 19.88 -6.11
C GLU A 172 9.40 18.46 -5.57
N ILE A 173 9.69 17.52 -6.47
CA ILE A 173 10.03 16.13 -6.09
C ILE A 173 11.29 16.12 -5.23
N ALA A 174 12.33 16.89 -5.62
CA ALA A 174 13.57 16.99 -4.88
C ALA A 174 13.35 17.48 -3.44
N GLN A 175 12.55 18.54 -3.27
CA GLN A 175 12.18 19.07 -1.96
C GLN A 175 11.42 18.03 -1.12
N ARG A 176 10.42 17.39 -1.70
CA ARG A 176 9.57 16.39 -1.00
C ARG A 176 10.35 15.16 -0.56
N LEU A 177 11.26 14.67 -1.40
CA LEU A 177 12.07 13.50 -1.11
C LEU A 177 13.36 13.80 -0.34
N ASN A 178 13.62 15.09 -0.07
CA ASN A 178 14.85 15.60 0.58
C ASN A 178 16.13 15.09 -0.11
N ILE A 179 16.16 15.24 -1.45
CA ILE A 179 17.31 14.90 -2.32
C ILE A 179 17.59 16.03 -3.31
N SER A 180 18.70 15.95 -4.03
CA SER A 180 19.01 16.94 -5.07
C SER A 180 18.14 16.75 -6.32
N VAL A 181 17.90 17.85 -7.08
CA VAL A 181 17.23 17.77 -8.38
C VAL A 181 17.96 16.81 -9.32
N LYS A 182 19.29 16.83 -9.28
CA LYS A 182 20.15 15.91 -10.05
C LYS A 182 19.88 14.45 -9.72
N THR A 183 19.63 14.15 -8.44
CA THR A 183 19.29 12.80 -7.97
C THR A 183 17.92 12.38 -8.49
N VAL A 184 16.93 13.28 -8.50
CA VAL A 184 15.60 13.02 -9.09
C VAL A 184 15.73 12.70 -10.57
N GLU A 185 16.48 13.49 -11.33
CA GLU A 185 16.74 13.27 -12.76
C GLU A 185 17.37 11.88 -13.00
N THR A 186 18.33 11.50 -12.17
CA THR A 186 18.99 10.20 -12.26
C THR A 186 18.01 9.05 -12.03
N HIS A 187 17.17 9.12 -10.98
CA HIS A 187 16.15 8.10 -10.71
C HIS A 187 15.10 8.01 -11.81
N ARG A 188 14.65 9.18 -12.31
CA ARG A 188 13.70 9.26 -13.42
C ARG A 188 14.27 8.64 -14.70
N ALA A 189 15.49 9.01 -15.09
CA ALA A 189 16.15 8.44 -16.27
C ALA A 189 16.37 6.93 -16.12
N SER A 190 16.77 6.45 -14.95
CA SER A 190 16.94 5.04 -14.67
C SER A 190 15.61 4.28 -14.77
N ALA A 191 14.52 4.82 -14.18
CA ALA A 191 13.19 4.24 -14.27
C ALA A 191 12.72 4.14 -15.73
N MET A 192 12.81 5.23 -16.50
CA MET A 192 12.41 5.23 -17.91
C MET A 192 13.20 4.22 -18.74
N ARG A 193 14.51 4.07 -18.51
CA ARG A 193 15.36 3.08 -19.17
C ARG A 193 14.91 1.65 -18.83
N LYS A 194 14.68 1.34 -17.53
CA LYS A 194 14.25 0.03 -17.08
C LYS A 194 12.89 -0.37 -17.67
N LEU A 195 11.98 0.59 -17.74
CA LEU A 195 10.64 0.42 -18.27
C LEU A 195 10.58 0.52 -19.80
N LYS A 196 11.71 0.83 -20.48
CA LYS A 196 11.80 1.06 -21.92
C LYS A 196 10.84 2.15 -22.41
N LEU A 197 10.63 3.20 -21.61
CA LEU A 197 9.77 4.35 -21.91
C LEU A 197 10.60 5.48 -22.50
N ARG A 198 10.02 6.26 -23.41
CA ARG A 198 10.71 7.37 -24.10
C ARG A 198 10.22 8.75 -23.69
N THR A 199 8.96 8.87 -23.28
CA THR A 199 8.35 10.18 -22.97
C THR A 199 7.76 10.20 -21.57
N THR A 200 7.56 11.40 -21.01
CA THR A 200 6.84 11.59 -19.75
C THR A 200 5.39 11.10 -19.85
N ALA A 201 4.74 11.26 -21.01
CA ALA A 201 3.40 10.74 -21.25
C ALA A 201 3.35 9.21 -21.17
N ASP A 202 4.41 8.52 -21.63
CA ASP A 202 4.51 7.06 -21.48
C ASP A 202 4.65 6.69 -20.00
N LEU A 203 5.41 7.47 -19.24
CA LEU A 203 5.60 7.26 -17.82
C LEU A 203 4.29 7.43 -17.03
N VAL A 204 3.51 8.47 -17.36
CA VAL A 204 2.18 8.70 -16.77
C VAL A 204 1.24 7.54 -17.11
N ARG A 205 1.18 7.13 -18.39
CA ARG A 205 0.38 5.96 -18.81
C ARG A 205 0.80 4.68 -18.10
N TYR A 206 2.10 4.48 -17.91
CA TYR A 206 2.61 3.36 -17.13
C TYR A 206 2.13 3.43 -15.67
N ALA A 207 2.23 4.60 -15.02
CA ALA A 207 1.82 4.78 -13.64
C ALA A 207 0.32 4.50 -13.43
N VAL A 208 -0.54 4.98 -14.35
CA VAL A 208 -1.98 4.68 -14.33
C VAL A 208 -2.24 3.19 -14.56
N ARG A 209 -1.64 2.59 -15.59
CA ARG A 209 -1.82 1.16 -15.90
C ARG A 209 -1.35 0.24 -14.77
N ASN A 210 -0.30 0.62 -14.06
CA ASN A 210 0.24 -0.13 -12.94
C ASN A 210 -0.26 0.37 -11.58
N GLN A 211 -1.30 1.22 -11.60
CA GLN A 211 -2.05 1.62 -10.42
C GLN A 211 -1.18 2.32 -9.35
N LEU A 212 -0.07 2.94 -9.78
CA LEU A 212 0.74 3.80 -8.91
C LEU A 212 0.03 5.11 -8.59
N ILE A 213 -0.88 5.54 -9.45
CA ILE A 213 -1.81 6.66 -9.26
C ILE A 213 -3.19 6.28 -9.81
N GLN A 214 -4.23 6.95 -9.29
CA GLN A 214 -5.57 6.91 -9.88
C GLN A 214 -5.66 7.88 -11.06
N ALA A 215 -6.52 7.59 -12.04
CA ALA A 215 -6.77 8.44 -13.20
C ALA A 215 -7.83 9.49 -12.93
#